data_05081d61ae26e3247646b1f029b17305
#
_entry.id   05081d61ae26e3247646b1f029b17305
#
_cell.length_a   1.000
_cell.length_b   1.000
_cell.length_c   1.000
_cell.angle_alpha   90.00
_cell.angle_beta   90.00
_cell.angle_gamma   90.00
#
_symmetry.space_group_name_H-M   'P 1'
#
loop_
_entity.id
_entity.type
_entity.pdbx_description
1 polymer ?
#
loop_
_entity_poly.entity_id
_entity_poly.type
_entity_poly.pdbx_seq_one_letter_code
_entity_poly.pdbx_strand_id
1 'polypeptide(L)'
;MRNLKTTVTKSIIVFFILFLISNACSRNESESDPDMVAYVGDRKISARDFQLNYEFGFAHLKKTNDRKYFYLKYMINEALLSQEGYRLGLDKSERVKNQEAQLLEELLVEELFRKKVDESIIIADDEIKDAITKSTVKWKLRYWVELNSEDAFNIYNSMQVSGYTKVVQEILASNPEENRDLKDLETGYLTWLDIPPELLEKIKDLEIGEISKPIELQGVYLLVQITDITRSGISDHDYKNAYNRFKQILFYREQKVRAASFVTNFMNPKNVITKGNEFKILANALSEWKQRSSNSDTFLESVEQAGKTEPVLLEMKNNLGNTFITYVDEDWTVKEFLNRFDPHSIKAKPFNKQLFRKQLKHQIAITIRNYFFVKEAISEGLDRSEVVVNQLDVWRNKWVYEEARRFYTTDIKIDNTEAKKYFNDHVSRYVTQIGKQPDFSEVVSQVKRDAYIEQAKRLLETKIEQLKKNSLVKINRAVLDTITVSDSDKSRGTNVFLFKSSSGRLAFPTVDPAWGL
;
A
#
# COMPACT_ATOMS: atom_id res chain seq x y z
N MET A 1 33.94 8.58 75.37
CA MET A 1 33.46 9.38 74.21
C MET A 1 33.45 8.64 72.88
N ARG A 2 33.79 7.36 72.78
CA ARG A 2 33.82 6.59 71.50
C ARG A 2 32.50 5.84 71.15
N ASN A 3 31.67 5.55 72.16
CA ASN A 3 30.44 4.73 71.96
C ASN A 3 29.17 5.54 71.68
N LEU A 4 29.20 6.88 71.81
CA LEU A 4 28.00 7.68 71.50
C LEU A 4 27.89 8.05 70.02
N LYS A 5 29.00 8.14 69.26
CA LYS A 5 29.02 8.48 67.85
C LYS A 5 28.53 7.35 66.94
N THR A 6 28.76 6.08 67.34
CA THR A 6 28.33 4.90 66.55
C THR A 6 26.82 4.63 66.62
N THR A 7 26.17 4.98 67.74
CA THR A 7 24.74 4.77 67.94
C THR A 7 23.89 5.80 67.16
N VAL A 8 24.35 7.05 67.16
CA VAL A 8 23.65 8.13 66.41
C VAL A 8 23.75 7.89 64.90
N THR A 9 24.89 7.44 64.37
CA THR A 9 25.09 7.16 62.95
C THR A 9 24.22 5.98 62.47
N LYS A 10 24.06 4.92 63.29
CA LYS A 10 23.19 3.78 62.97
C LYS A 10 21.70 4.16 62.99
N SER A 11 21.25 5.01 63.91
CA SER A 11 19.87 5.50 63.97
C SER A 11 19.54 6.40 62.81
N ILE A 12 20.47 7.25 62.33
CA ILE A 12 20.27 8.12 61.16
C ILE A 12 20.19 7.30 59.86
N ILE A 13 21.00 6.25 59.73
CA ILE A 13 20.96 5.36 58.54
C ILE A 13 19.66 4.56 58.50
N VAL A 14 19.17 4.05 59.63
CA VAL A 14 17.88 3.33 59.71
C VAL A 14 16.72 4.28 59.44
N PHE A 15 16.76 5.52 59.86
CA PHE A 15 15.73 6.51 59.56
C PHE A 15 15.75 6.92 58.06
N PHE A 16 16.92 6.99 57.44
CA PHE A 16 17.07 7.29 56.02
C PHE A 16 16.61 6.11 55.12
N ILE A 17 16.85 4.87 55.53
CA ILE A 17 16.37 3.66 54.85
C ILE A 17 14.85 3.53 55.01
N LEU A 18 14.26 3.83 56.14
CA LEU A 18 12.81 3.88 56.36
C LEU A 18 12.14 5.01 55.56
N PHE A 19 12.80 6.16 55.38
CA PHE A 19 12.31 7.26 54.58
C PHE A 19 12.39 6.97 53.04
N LEU A 20 13.37 6.16 52.60
CA LEU A 20 13.47 5.67 51.23
C LEU A 20 12.42 4.59 50.90
N ILE A 21 12.05 3.77 51.91
CA ILE A 21 11.02 2.74 51.74
C ILE A 21 9.60 3.35 51.77
N SER A 22 9.36 4.43 52.50
CA SER A 22 8.07 5.11 52.51
C SER A 22 7.81 5.95 51.25
N ASN A 23 8.85 6.37 50.53
CA ASN A 23 8.70 7.02 49.20
C ASN A 23 8.59 6.03 48.03
N ALA A 24 8.83 4.73 48.25
CA ALA A 24 8.67 3.70 47.24
C ALA A 24 7.22 3.14 47.15
N CYS A 25 6.31 3.57 48.03
CA CYS A 25 4.92 3.10 48.04
C CYS A 25 3.84 4.17 47.75
N SER A 26 4.23 5.37 47.29
CA SER A 26 3.29 6.21 46.55
C SER A 26 3.46 5.90 45.07
N ARG A 27 2.93 4.76 44.62
CA ARG A 27 2.52 4.60 43.25
C ARG A 27 1.41 5.64 43.04
N ASN A 28 1.80 6.83 42.58
CA ASN A 28 0.89 7.76 42.03
C ASN A 28 -0.01 6.98 41.07
N GLU A 29 -1.32 7.08 41.22
CA GLU A 29 -2.24 6.88 40.12
C GLU A 29 -1.64 7.65 38.96
N SER A 30 -1.10 6.94 37.98
CA SER A 30 -0.47 7.55 36.82
C SER A 30 -1.50 8.51 36.25
N GLU A 31 -1.18 9.81 36.24
CA GLU A 31 -1.88 10.75 35.38
C GLU A 31 -2.04 10.07 34.05
N SER A 32 -3.29 9.83 33.66
CA SER A 32 -3.59 9.18 32.41
C SER A 32 -3.01 10.08 31.32
N ASP A 33 -2.03 9.56 30.59
CA ASP A 33 -1.44 10.26 29.46
C ASP A 33 -2.58 10.86 28.63
N PRO A 34 -2.63 12.18 28.42
CA PRO A 34 -3.77 12.86 27.81
C PRO A 34 -4.05 12.40 26.39
N ASP A 35 -3.08 11.70 25.77
CA ASP A 35 -3.21 11.19 24.41
C ASP A 35 -3.69 9.72 24.34
N MET A 36 -3.90 9.05 25.47
CA MET A 36 -4.29 7.63 25.52
C MET A 36 -5.78 7.46 25.79
N VAL A 37 -6.49 6.73 24.89
CA VAL A 37 -7.91 6.39 25.03
C VAL A 37 -8.15 5.11 25.80
N ALA A 38 -7.20 4.17 25.79
CA ALA A 38 -7.29 2.94 26.57
C ALA A 38 -5.93 2.31 26.86
N TYR A 39 -5.93 1.53 27.95
CA TYR A 39 -4.81 0.65 28.33
C TYR A 39 -5.36 -0.77 28.46
N VAL A 40 -4.65 -1.74 27.88
CA VAL A 40 -4.98 -3.16 27.94
C VAL A 40 -3.71 -3.91 28.35
N GLY A 41 -3.58 -4.21 29.65
CA GLY A 41 -2.30 -4.64 30.21
C GLY A 41 -1.21 -3.58 29.95
N ASP A 42 -0.12 -3.99 29.33
CA ASP A 42 0.99 -3.09 28.95
C ASP A 42 0.75 -2.35 27.63
N ARG A 43 -0.30 -2.67 26.93
CA ARG A 43 -0.62 -2.08 25.61
C ARG A 43 -1.39 -0.79 25.76
N LYS A 44 -0.98 0.21 24.99
CA LYS A 44 -1.63 1.52 24.92
C LYS A 44 -2.38 1.65 23.58
N ILE A 45 -3.56 2.26 23.60
CA ILE A 45 -4.30 2.70 22.41
C ILE A 45 -4.33 4.21 22.45
N SER A 46 -3.63 4.87 21.53
CA SER A 46 -3.59 6.32 21.46
C SER A 46 -4.86 6.91 20.84
N ALA A 47 -5.12 8.19 21.07
CA ALA A 47 -6.20 8.94 20.41
C ALA A 47 -6.04 8.91 18.89
N ARG A 48 -4.82 9.01 18.39
CA ARG A 48 -4.51 8.94 16.95
C ARG A 48 -4.78 7.56 16.37
N ASP A 49 -4.34 6.49 17.04
CA ASP A 49 -4.59 5.12 16.57
C ASP A 49 -6.09 4.83 16.54
N PHE A 50 -6.81 5.28 17.56
CA PHE A 50 -8.27 5.16 17.59
C PHE A 50 -8.89 5.93 16.42
N GLN A 51 -8.53 7.20 16.22
CA GLN A 51 -9.09 8.05 15.16
C GLN A 51 -8.88 7.42 13.79
N LEU A 52 -7.63 7.03 13.46
CA LEU A 52 -7.31 6.40 12.19
C LEU A 52 -8.09 5.09 12.01
N ASN A 53 -8.09 4.25 13.02
CA ASN A 53 -8.78 2.96 12.98
C ASN A 53 -10.30 3.15 12.82
N TYR A 54 -10.88 4.11 13.53
CA TYR A 54 -12.31 4.44 13.44
C TYR A 54 -12.67 5.01 12.06
N GLU A 55 -11.95 6.01 11.55
CA GLU A 55 -12.29 6.69 10.29
C GLU A 55 -12.24 5.72 9.10
N PHE A 56 -11.23 4.85 9.06
CA PHE A 56 -11.06 3.85 7.99
C PHE A 56 -11.68 2.48 8.27
N GLY A 57 -12.21 2.28 9.45
CA GLY A 57 -12.91 1.04 9.82
C GLY A 57 -14.29 0.92 9.18
N PHE A 58 -14.79 -0.30 9.12
CA PHE A 58 -16.04 -0.65 8.45
C PHE A 58 -17.26 0.05 9.06
N ALA A 59 -18.15 0.57 8.22
CA ALA A 59 -19.32 1.35 8.62
C ALA A 59 -20.30 0.55 9.52
N HIS A 60 -20.44 -0.76 9.29
CA HIS A 60 -21.35 -1.60 10.08
C HIS A 60 -20.92 -1.77 11.55
N LEU A 61 -19.63 -1.52 11.88
CA LEU A 61 -19.13 -1.49 13.25
C LEU A 61 -19.51 -0.21 14.02
N LYS A 62 -20.11 0.77 13.34
CA LYS A 62 -20.40 2.13 13.85
C LYS A 62 -21.89 2.42 13.98
N LYS A 63 -22.75 1.40 14.07
CA LYS A 63 -24.22 1.54 14.00
C LYS A 63 -24.91 1.85 15.34
N THR A 64 -24.19 1.99 16.45
CA THR A 64 -24.76 2.23 17.78
C THR A 64 -24.80 3.71 18.15
N ASN A 65 -25.61 4.08 19.13
CA ASN A 65 -25.71 5.46 19.62
C ASN A 65 -24.37 5.98 20.20
N ASP A 66 -23.59 5.10 20.84
CA ASP A 66 -22.25 5.41 21.37
C ASP A 66 -21.15 4.78 20.50
N ARG A 67 -21.10 5.20 19.24
CA ARG A 67 -20.27 4.62 18.17
C ARG A 67 -18.79 4.53 18.52
N LYS A 68 -18.22 5.61 19.09
CA LYS A 68 -16.80 5.66 19.44
C LYS A 68 -16.45 4.63 20.52
N TYR A 69 -17.27 4.55 21.56
CA TYR A 69 -17.05 3.61 22.66
C TYR A 69 -17.16 2.14 22.21
N PHE A 70 -18.18 1.81 21.43
CA PHE A 70 -18.34 0.43 20.93
C PHE A 70 -17.22 0.05 19.98
N TYR A 71 -16.78 0.97 19.13
CA TYR A 71 -15.64 0.72 18.25
C TYR A 71 -14.34 0.51 19.06
N LEU A 72 -14.10 1.33 20.09
CA LEU A 72 -12.97 1.15 20.99
C LEU A 72 -13.01 -0.21 21.70
N LYS A 73 -14.19 -0.70 22.07
CA LYS A 73 -14.33 -2.06 22.65
C LYS A 73 -13.85 -3.15 21.70
N TYR A 74 -14.08 -3.03 20.40
CA TYR A 74 -13.54 -3.99 19.44
C TYR A 74 -12.02 -3.92 19.39
N MET A 75 -11.43 -2.73 19.39
CA MET A 75 -9.96 -2.57 19.46
C MET A 75 -9.39 -3.20 20.74
N ILE A 76 -10.06 -3.02 21.89
CA ILE A 76 -9.66 -3.63 23.16
C ILE A 76 -9.78 -5.15 23.09
N ASN A 77 -10.83 -5.69 22.48
CA ASN A 77 -11.04 -7.12 22.33
C ASN A 77 -9.94 -7.75 21.46
N GLU A 78 -9.55 -7.10 20.36
CA GLU A 78 -8.42 -7.54 19.53
C GLU A 78 -7.10 -7.48 20.31
N ALA A 79 -6.87 -6.44 21.10
CA ALA A 79 -5.68 -6.32 21.94
C ALA A 79 -5.59 -7.45 22.99
N LEU A 80 -6.71 -7.79 23.66
CA LEU A 80 -6.76 -8.91 24.60
C LEU A 80 -6.47 -10.26 23.94
N LEU A 81 -7.07 -10.51 22.78
CA LEU A 81 -6.81 -11.75 22.03
C LEU A 81 -5.39 -11.80 21.47
N SER A 82 -4.81 -10.67 21.08
CA SER A 82 -3.40 -10.59 20.69
C SER A 82 -2.47 -10.95 21.85
N GLN A 83 -2.71 -10.40 23.06
CA GLN A 83 -1.93 -10.75 24.26
C GLN A 83 -2.05 -12.24 24.60
N GLU A 84 -3.24 -12.80 24.48
CA GLU A 84 -3.44 -14.24 24.65
C GLU A 84 -2.69 -15.05 23.60
N GLY A 85 -2.67 -14.58 22.34
CA GLY A 85 -1.88 -15.18 21.27
C GLY A 85 -0.38 -15.24 21.60
N TYR A 86 0.20 -14.15 22.14
CA TYR A 86 1.58 -14.15 22.62
C TYR A 86 1.78 -15.14 23.76
N ARG A 87 0.86 -15.18 24.73
CA ARG A 87 0.91 -16.14 25.84
C ARG A 87 0.91 -17.59 25.37
N LEU A 88 0.19 -17.87 24.28
CA LEU A 88 0.12 -19.20 23.65
C LEU A 88 1.31 -19.48 22.69
N GLY A 89 2.20 -18.51 22.45
CA GLY A 89 3.32 -18.63 21.52
C GLY A 89 2.94 -18.61 20.05
N LEU A 90 1.75 -18.07 19.71
CA LEU A 90 1.23 -18.01 18.33
C LEU A 90 1.97 -16.97 17.46
N ASP A 91 2.69 -16.04 18.09
CA ASP A 91 3.64 -15.14 17.43
C ASP A 91 4.76 -15.91 16.71
N LYS A 92 5.02 -17.16 17.13
CA LYS A 92 6.06 -18.02 16.55
C LYS A 92 5.54 -18.91 15.43
N SER A 93 4.25 -18.82 15.07
CA SER A 93 3.69 -19.58 13.96
C SER A 93 4.41 -19.21 12.65
N GLU A 94 4.53 -20.17 11.72
CA GLU A 94 5.15 -19.90 10.41
C GLU A 94 4.42 -18.78 9.66
N ARG A 95 3.11 -18.73 9.78
CA ARG A 95 2.31 -17.69 9.14
C ARG A 95 2.69 -16.29 9.63
N VAL A 96 2.75 -16.08 10.95
CA VAL A 96 3.12 -14.77 11.52
C VAL A 96 4.55 -14.41 11.12
N LYS A 97 5.50 -15.35 11.24
CA LYS A 97 6.89 -15.13 10.84
C LYS A 97 7.05 -14.77 9.37
N ASN A 98 6.33 -15.44 8.48
CA ASN A 98 6.41 -15.16 7.05
C ASN A 98 5.82 -13.79 6.72
N GLN A 99 4.68 -13.42 7.32
CA GLN A 99 4.08 -12.10 7.15
C GLN A 99 4.99 -10.98 7.71
N GLU A 100 5.61 -11.23 8.85
CA GLU A 100 6.56 -10.31 9.48
C GLU A 100 7.81 -10.12 8.61
N ALA A 101 8.41 -11.19 8.12
CA ALA A 101 9.58 -11.11 7.24
C ALA A 101 9.26 -10.34 5.95
N GLN A 102 8.13 -10.61 5.33
CA GLN A 102 7.69 -9.92 4.12
C GLN A 102 7.47 -8.42 4.39
N LEU A 103 6.79 -8.08 5.47
CA LEU A 103 6.57 -6.68 5.83
C LEU A 103 7.88 -5.97 6.17
N LEU A 104 8.79 -6.63 6.90
CA LEU A 104 10.10 -6.05 7.22
C LEU A 104 10.88 -5.68 5.96
N GLU A 105 10.91 -6.56 4.95
CA GLU A 105 11.55 -6.25 3.65
C GLU A 105 10.92 -5.02 2.99
N GLU A 106 9.59 -4.92 2.97
CA GLU A 106 8.90 -3.74 2.43
C GLU A 106 9.27 -2.46 3.19
N LEU A 107 9.22 -2.50 4.53
CA LEU A 107 9.53 -1.35 5.38
C LEU A 107 10.98 -0.91 5.26
N LEU A 108 11.91 -1.85 5.12
CA LEU A 108 13.33 -1.54 4.91
C LEU A 108 13.58 -0.83 3.59
N VAL A 109 12.93 -1.27 2.52
CA VAL A 109 13.00 -0.59 1.21
C VAL A 109 12.38 0.82 1.31
N GLU A 110 11.19 0.96 1.92
CA GLU A 110 10.54 2.26 2.13
C GLU A 110 11.43 3.22 2.94
N GLU A 111 12.01 2.74 4.05
CA GLU A 111 12.83 3.56 4.94
C GLU A 111 14.16 3.96 4.30
N LEU A 112 14.77 3.07 3.51
CA LEU A 112 15.97 3.39 2.73
C LEU A 112 15.67 4.50 1.72
N PHE A 113 14.56 4.42 0.98
CA PHE A 113 14.16 5.48 0.06
C PHE A 113 13.86 6.78 0.79
N ARG A 114 13.17 6.73 1.93
CA ARG A 114 12.89 7.91 2.74
C ARG A 114 14.18 8.63 3.12
N LYS A 115 15.18 7.91 3.61
CA LYS A 115 16.48 8.49 4.01
C LYS A 115 17.32 8.97 2.84
N LYS A 116 17.44 8.17 1.77
CA LYS A 116 18.36 8.47 0.67
C LYS A 116 17.77 9.43 -0.36
N VAL A 117 16.45 9.49 -0.48
CA VAL A 117 15.75 10.29 -1.49
C VAL A 117 14.95 11.40 -0.82
N ASP A 118 13.93 11.05 -0.01
CA ASP A 118 12.92 12.01 0.44
C ASP A 118 13.52 13.08 1.37
N GLU A 119 14.35 12.70 2.33
CA GLU A 119 15.00 13.64 3.27
C GLU A 119 15.99 14.59 2.58
N SER A 120 16.45 14.24 1.40
CA SER A 120 17.34 15.09 0.60
C SER A 120 16.60 16.18 -0.18
N ILE A 121 15.25 16.11 -0.28
CA ILE A 121 14.43 17.00 -1.10
C ILE A 121 14.03 18.23 -0.28
N ILE A 122 14.51 19.38 -0.70
CA ILE A 122 14.14 20.68 -0.16
C ILE A 122 13.51 21.48 -1.29
N ILE A 123 12.25 21.87 -1.15
CA ILE A 123 11.56 22.74 -2.11
C ILE A 123 11.54 24.15 -1.54
N ALA A 124 12.21 25.05 -2.22
CA ALA A 124 12.30 26.44 -1.80
C ALA A 124 10.98 27.21 -2.05
N ASP A 125 10.71 28.21 -1.22
CA ASP A 125 9.49 29.02 -1.36
C ASP A 125 9.41 29.74 -2.71
N ASP A 126 10.54 30.15 -3.25
CA ASP A 126 10.61 30.78 -4.58
C ASP A 126 10.23 29.82 -5.70
N GLU A 127 10.61 28.55 -5.60
CA GLU A 127 10.21 27.51 -6.56
C GLU A 127 8.69 27.28 -6.52
N ILE A 128 8.09 27.29 -5.30
CA ILE A 128 6.64 27.14 -5.13
C ILE A 128 5.94 28.34 -5.75
N LYS A 129 6.43 29.56 -5.50
CA LYS A 129 5.88 30.79 -6.04
C LYS A 129 5.94 30.83 -7.57
N ASP A 130 7.07 30.43 -8.15
CA ASP A 130 7.26 30.33 -9.60
C ASP A 130 6.29 29.28 -10.21
N ALA A 131 6.19 28.11 -9.58
CA ALA A 131 5.28 27.06 -10.02
C ALA A 131 3.81 27.49 -10.00
N ILE A 132 3.37 28.21 -8.97
CA ILE A 132 2.04 28.77 -8.88
C ILE A 132 1.82 29.81 -9.98
N THR A 133 2.79 30.71 -10.16
CA THR A 133 2.73 31.77 -11.20
C THR A 133 2.66 31.15 -12.59
N LYS A 134 3.49 30.17 -12.90
CA LYS A 134 3.43 29.42 -14.17
C LYS A 134 2.09 28.76 -14.40
N SER A 135 1.40 28.30 -13.36
CA SER A 135 0.09 27.64 -13.48
C SER A 135 -1.05 28.58 -13.88
N THR A 136 -0.82 29.90 -13.84
CA THR A 136 -1.81 30.89 -14.33
C THR A 136 -1.93 30.91 -15.83
N VAL A 137 -0.88 30.47 -16.53
CA VAL A 137 -0.90 30.36 -18.00
C VAL A 137 -1.39 28.99 -18.38
N LYS A 138 -2.37 28.94 -19.25
CA LYS A 138 -2.94 27.71 -19.79
C LYS A 138 -2.93 27.79 -21.31
N TRP A 139 -2.56 26.68 -21.93
CA TRP A 139 -2.50 26.54 -23.39
C TRP A 139 -3.58 25.58 -23.85
N LYS A 140 -4.24 25.90 -24.96
CA LYS A 140 -5.08 24.99 -25.71
C LYS A 140 -4.33 24.62 -26.98
N LEU A 141 -4.16 23.31 -27.23
CA LEU A 141 -3.29 22.81 -28.28
C LEU A 141 -4.08 21.95 -29.25
N ARG A 142 -3.63 21.94 -30.52
CA ARG A 142 -3.90 20.89 -31.50
C ARG A 142 -2.61 20.18 -31.80
N TYR A 143 -2.66 18.89 -32.07
CA TYR A 143 -1.46 18.10 -32.32
C TYR A 143 -1.67 17.06 -33.41
N TRP A 144 -0.60 16.73 -34.10
CA TRP A 144 -0.49 15.61 -35.02
C TRP A 144 0.75 14.78 -34.65
N VAL A 145 0.68 13.44 -34.86
CA VAL A 145 1.76 12.53 -34.49
C VAL A 145 2.18 11.72 -35.71
N GLU A 146 3.49 11.68 -35.99
CA GLU A 146 4.09 10.85 -37.01
C GLU A 146 5.16 9.93 -36.41
N LEU A 147 5.36 8.78 -37.06
CA LEU A 147 6.31 7.78 -36.61
C LEU A 147 7.74 8.05 -37.12
N ASN A 148 7.88 8.77 -38.23
CA ASN A 148 9.18 9.08 -38.79
C ASN A 148 9.35 10.58 -39.08
N SER A 149 10.61 11.00 -39.18
CA SER A 149 10.97 12.40 -39.34
C SER A 149 10.59 12.96 -40.72
N GLU A 150 10.74 12.18 -41.78
CA GLU A 150 10.50 12.63 -43.17
C GLU A 150 9.03 12.97 -43.38
N ASP A 151 8.13 12.08 -42.97
CA ASP A 151 6.67 12.31 -43.08
C ASP A 151 6.25 13.50 -42.21
N ALA A 152 6.82 13.61 -40.98
CA ALA A 152 6.55 14.74 -40.11
C ALA A 152 6.94 16.09 -40.75
N PHE A 153 8.09 16.17 -41.40
CA PHE A 153 8.51 17.39 -42.12
C PHE A 153 7.66 17.66 -43.37
N ASN A 154 7.26 16.65 -44.12
CA ASN A 154 6.38 16.79 -45.27
C ASN A 154 5.02 17.35 -44.88
N ILE A 155 4.43 16.82 -43.81
CA ILE A 155 3.17 17.29 -43.24
C ILE A 155 3.32 18.72 -42.69
N TYR A 156 4.40 19.02 -41.97
CA TYR A 156 4.71 20.36 -41.50
C TYR A 156 4.72 21.38 -42.66
N ASN A 157 5.44 21.08 -43.72
CA ASN A 157 5.51 21.96 -44.89
C ASN A 157 4.13 22.17 -45.55
N SER A 158 3.32 21.12 -45.63
CA SER A 158 1.94 21.19 -46.12
C SER A 158 1.08 22.06 -45.21
N MET A 159 1.22 21.93 -43.89
CA MET A 159 0.50 22.74 -42.90
C MET A 159 0.92 24.22 -42.94
N GLN A 160 2.19 24.53 -43.24
CA GLN A 160 2.62 25.92 -43.43
C GLN A 160 1.93 26.61 -44.64
N VAL A 161 1.62 25.86 -45.68
CA VAL A 161 0.98 26.37 -46.89
C VAL A 161 -0.56 26.41 -46.77
N SER A 162 -1.15 25.31 -46.28
CA SER A 162 -2.61 25.10 -46.33
C SER A 162 -3.30 25.21 -44.95
N GLY A 163 -2.52 25.37 -43.90
CA GLY A 163 -2.99 25.39 -42.49
C GLY A 163 -3.27 24.02 -41.92
N TYR A 164 -3.19 23.93 -40.59
CA TYR A 164 -3.37 22.68 -39.83
C TYR A 164 -4.68 21.96 -40.15
N THR A 165 -5.79 22.66 -40.05
CA THR A 165 -7.14 22.07 -40.17
C THR A 165 -7.34 21.37 -41.51
N LYS A 166 -6.96 22.04 -42.62
CA LYS A 166 -7.15 21.51 -43.99
C LYS A 166 -6.31 20.26 -44.22
N VAL A 167 -5.03 20.31 -43.85
CA VAL A 167 -4.10 19.18 -44.03
C VAL A 167 -4.54 17.96 -43.22
N VAL A 168 -4.92 18.15 -41.94
CA VAL A 168 -5.37 17.04 -41.10
C VAL A 168 -6.69 16.46 -41.60
N GLN A 169 -7.64 17.30 -42.08
CA GLN A 169 -8.88 16.79 -42.69
C GLN A 169 -8.61 15.95 -43.93
N GLU A 170 -7.67 16.36 -44.80
CA GLU A 170 -7.29 15.61 -45.99
C GLU A 170 -6.64 14.25 -45.62
N ILE A 171 -5.78 14.21 -44.58
CA ILE A 171 -5.15 12.98 -44.10
C ILE A 171 -6.21 12.03 -43.50
N LEU A 172 -7.11 12.54 -42.66
CA LEU A 172 -8.17 11.74 -42.03
C LEU A 172 -9.15 11.21 -43.07
N ALA A 173 -9.48 12.01 -44.11
CA ALA A 173 -10.35 11.58 -45.20
C ALA A 173 -9.71 10.48 -46.06
N SER A 174 -8.38 10.46 -46.18
CA SER A 174 -7.62 9.44 -46.90
C SER A 174 -7.47 8.12 -46.12
N ASN A 175 -7.70 8.14 -44.82
CA ASN A 175 -7.57 6.99 -43.92
C ASN A 175 -8.86 6.76 -43.07
N PRO A 176 -9.99 6.38 -43.71
CA PRO A 176 -11.27 6.25 -43.00
C PRO A 176 -11.31 5.14 -41.93
N GLU A 177 -10.33 4.24 -41.95
CA GLU A 177 -10.19 3.21 -40.89
C GLU A 177 -9.70 3.79 -39.55
N GLU A 178 -9.02 4.94 -39.55
CA GLU A 178 -8.71 5.71 -38.36
C GLU A 178 -9.97 6.50 -37.95
N ASN A 179 -10.89 5.92 -37.27
CA ASN A 179 -12.12 6.54 -36.76
C ASN A 179 -11.83 7.70 -35.77
N ARG A 180 -11.09 8.75 -36.24
CA ARG A 180 -10.71 9.95 -35.50
C ARG A 180 -11.34 11.20 -36.13
N ASP A 181 -11.73 12.12 -35.27
CA ASP A 181 -12.24 13.45 -35.61
C ASP A 181 -11.18 14.52 -35.27
N LEU A 182 -11.26 15.68 -35.90
CA LEU A 182 -10.41 16.84 -35.56
C LEU A 182 -10.48 17.20 -34.05
N LYS A 183 -11.62 16.97 -33.43
CA LYS A 183 -11.82 17.21 -31.99
C LYS A 183 -10.98 16.29 -31.13
N ASP A 184 -10.70 15.07 -31.58
CA ASP A 184 -9.87 14.11 -30.87
C ASP A 184 -8.37 14.51 -30.84
N LEU A 185 -8.00 15.42 -31.74
CA LEU A 185 -6.66 15.99 -31.88
C LEU A 185 -6.52 17.36 -31.24
N GLU A 186 -7.51 17.79 -30.47
CA GLU A 186 -7.52 19.04 -29.73
C GLU A 186 -7.55 18.77 -28.23
N THR A 187 -6.70 19.48 -27.47
CA THR A 187 -6.68 19.38 -26.01
C THR A 187 -7.70 20.33 -25.37
N GLY A 188 -8.05 20.10 -24.10
CA GLY A 188 -8.54 21.15 -23.22
C GLY A 188 -7.45 22.18 -22.89
N TYR A 189 -7.74 23.09 -21.98
CA TYR A 189 -6.72 24.00 -21.43
C TYR A 189 -5.77 23.24 -20.53
N LEU A 190 -4.48 23.19 -20.90
CA LEU A 190 -3.39 22.52 -20.21
C LEU A 190 -2.53 23.56 -19.49
N THR A 191 -2.09 23.22 -18.29
CA THR A 191 -1.06 23.98 -17.55
C THR A 191 0.32 23.41 -17.85
N TRP A 192 1.36 24.09 -17.39
CA TRP A 192 2.74 23.57 -17.46
C TRP A 192 2.94 22.23 -16.75
N LEU A 193 2.01 21.81 -15.87
CA LEU A 193 2.02 20.52 -15.21
C LEU A 193 1.56 19.36 -16.10
N ASP A 194 0.70 19.67 -17.06
CA ASP A 194 0.05 18.72 -17.95
C ASP A 194 0.86 18.48 -19.22
N ILE A 195 1.81 19.37 -19.53
CA ILE A 195 2.67 19.33 -20.72
C ILE A 195 4.04 18.79 -20.34
N PRO A 196 4.59 17.77 -21.05
CA PRO A 196 5.98 17.32 -20.84
C PRO A 196 6.95 18.49 -20.91
N PRO A 197 7.94 18.61 -19.99
CA PRO A 197 8.88 19.74 -19.95
C PRO A 197 9.61 19.96 -21.29
N GLU A 198 10.04 18.88 -21.93
CA GLU A 198 10.74 18.91 -23.23
C GLU A 198 9.85 19.49 -24.34
N LEU A 199 8.56 19.19 -24.29
CA LEU A 199 7.57 19.74 -25.23
C LEU A 199 7.29 21.20 -24.92
N LEU A 200 7.06 21.54 -23.65
CA LEU A 200 6.77 22.91 -23.21
C LEU A 200 7.87 23.89 -23.62
N GLU A 201 9.14 23.51 -23.45
CA GLU A 201 10.28 24.35 -23.87
C GLU A 201 10.31 24.64 -25.38
N LYS A 202 9.70 23.79 -26.20
CA LYS A 202 9.64 23.96 -27.66
C LYS A 202 8.44 24.76 -28.13
N ILE A 203 7.36 24.81 -27.33
CA ILE A 203 6.10 25.45 -27.74
C ILE A 203 5.75 26.73 -26.96
N LYS A 204 6.40 27.00 -25.83
CA LYS A 204 6.07 28.14 -24.94
C LYS A 204 6.14 29.51 -25.60
N ASP A 205 7.00 29.65 -26.61
CA ASP A 205 7.28 30.91 -27.31
C ASP A 205 6.53 30.99 -28.66
N LEU A 206 5.75 29.97 -29.05
CA LEU A 206 4.95 30.00 -30.27
C LEU A 206 3.78 30.97 -30.13
N GLU A 207 3.43 31.65 -31.22
CA GLU A 207 2.24 32.50 -31.28
C GLU A 207 0.97 31.66 -31.47
N ILE A 208 -0.20 32.27 -31.15
CA ILE A 208 -1.49 31.62 -31.38
C ILE A 208 -1.67 31.42 -32.90
N GLY A 209 -1.94 30.18 -33.29
CA GLY A 209 -2.07 29.79 -34.69
C GLY A 209 -0.78 29.28 -35.32
N GLU A 210 0.37 29.51 -34.69
CA GLU A 210 1.66 29.00 -35.18
C GLU A 210 1.77 27.50 -34.97
N ILE A 211 2.36 26.79 -35.94
CA ILE A 211 2.60 25.35 -35.90
C ILE A 211 4.08 25.11 -35.63
N SER A 212 4.37 24.29 -34.64
CA SER A 212 5.76 23.90 -34.30
C SER A 212 6.42 23.14 -35.45
N LYS A 213 7.74 23.25 -35.57
CA LYS A 213 8.51 22.24 -36.30
C LYS A 213 8.30 20.86 -35.68
N PRO A 214 8.52 19.74 -36.40
CA PRO A 214 8.44 18.41 -35.82
C PRO A 214 9.29 18.29 -34.55
N ILE A 215 8.67 17.91 -33.44
CA ILE A 215 9.30 17.74 -32.14
C ILE A 215 9.41 16.25 -31.85
N GLU A 216 10.62 15.73 -31.77
CA GLU A 216 10.84 14.34 -31.37
C GLU A 216 10.57 14.18 -29.88
N LEU A 217 9.65 13.26 -29.54
CA LEU A 217 9.30 12.92 -28.17
C LEU A 217 9.02 11.42 -28.06
N GLN A 218 9.78 10.70 -27.25
CA GLN A 218 9.59 9.26 -26.99
C GLN A 218 9.55 8.38 -28.25
N GLY A 219 10.31 8.74 -29.30
CA GLY A 219 10.41 7.96 -30.54
C GLY A 219 9.30 8.23 -31.54
N VAL A 220 8.49 9.27 -31.33
CA VAL A 220 7.52 9.80 -32.32
C VAL A 220 7.79 11.29 -32.56
N TYR A 221 7.24 11.84 -33.66
CA TYR A 221 7.36 13.25 -34.02
C TYR A 221 6.02 13.95 -33.86
N LEU A 222 5.97 14.97 -33.00
CA LEU A 222 4.78 15.79 -32.78
C LEU A 222 4.86 17.08 -33.57
N LEU A 223 3.75 17.45 -34.20
CA LEU A 223 3.45 18.78 -34.72
C LEU A 223 2.38 19.38 -33.81
N VAL A 224 2.65 20.55 -33.25
CA VAL A 224 1.74 21.19 -32.28
C VAL A 224 1.39 22.59 -32.76
N GLN A 225 0.11 22.94 -32.69
CA GLN A 225 -0.38 24.29 -32.90
C GLN A 225 -0.99 24.82 -31.60
N ILE A 226 -0.64 26.01 -31.20
CA ILE A 226 -1.32 26.71 -30.10
C ILE A 226 -2.59 27.34 -30.68
N THR A 227 -3.76 26.93 -30.17
CA THR A 227 -5.07 27.47 -30.62
C THR A 227 -5.54 28.60 -29.71
N ASP A 228 -5.18 28.59 -28.46
CA ASP A 228 -5.51 29.63 -27.50
C ASP A 228 -4.55 29.63 -26.29
N ILE A 229 -4.37 30.80 -25.69
CA ILE A 229 -3.61 31.01 -24.46
C ILE A 229 -4.45 31.85 -23.50
N THR A 230 -4.77 31.29 -22.33
CA THR A 230 -5.42 32.05 -21.28
C THR A 230 -4.45 32.35 -20.13
N ARG A 231 -4.59 33.53 -19.54
CA ARG A 231 -3.85 33.94 -18.36
C ARG A 231 -4.83 34.43 -17.29
N SER A 232 -4.74 33.87 -16.10
CA SER A 232 -5.57 34.27 -14.95
C SER A 232 -4.72 34.99 -13.92
N GLY A 233 -5.29 36.04 -13.27
CA GLY A 233 -4.67 36.62 -12.10
C GLY A 233 -4.74 35.66 -10.92
N ILE A 234 -3.83 35.82 -9.96
CA ILE A 234 -3.84 35.09 -8.69
C ILE A 234 -4.10 36.10 -7.56
N SER A 235 -5.10 35.85 -6.72
CA SER A 235 -5.29 36.56 -5.47
C SER A 235 -4.40 35.95 -4.36
N ASP A 236 -4.16 36.74 -3.28
CA ASP A 236 -3.46 36.21 -2.11
C ASP A 236 -4.14 35.02 -1.49
N HIS A 237 -5.46 34.89 -1.60
CA HIS A 237 -6.23 33.76 -1.13
C HIS A 237 -5.95 32.51 -1.98
N ASP A 238 -5.96 32.65 -3.30
CA ASP A 238 -5.66 31.56 -4.23
C ASP A 238 -4.22 31.08 -4.06
N TYR A 239 -3.28 31.99 -3.83
CA TYR A 239 -1.89 31.66 -3.55
C TYR A 239 -1.76 30.79 -2.29
N LYS A 240 -2.38 31.19 -1.16
CA LYS A 240 -2.33 30.42 0.08
C LYS A 240 -2.93 29.03 -0.08
N ASN A 241 -4.03 28.91 -0.80
CA ASN A 241 -4.69 27.62 -1.05
C ASN A 241 -3.86 26.73 -1.99
N ALA A 242 -3.17 27.31 -2.96
CA ALA A 242 -2.34 26.60 -3.91
C ALA A 242 -0.99 26.15 -3.31
N TYR A 243 -0.45 26.86 -2.32
CA TYR A 243 0.89 26.67 -1.80
C TYR A 243 1.21 25.23 -1.43
N ASN A 244 0.43 24.61 -0.56
CA ASN A 244 0.67 23.24 -0.11
C ASN A 244 0.52 22.23 -1.26
N ARG A 245 -0.43 22.44 -2.17
CA ARG A 245 -0.63 21.60 -3.35
C ARG A 245 0.59 21.64 -4.27
N PHE A 246 1.11 22.83 -4.57
CA PHE A 246 2.28 22.96 -5.45
C PHE A 246 3.55 22.46 -4.79
N LYS A 247 3.73 22.69 -3.48
CA LYS A 247 4.83 22.10 -2.73
C LYS A 247 4.86 20.58 -2.87
N GLN A 248 3.70 19.91 -2.74
CA GLN A 248 3.60 18.47 -2.93
C GLN A 248 3.90 18.05 -4.37
N ILE A 249 3.40 18.76 -5.37
CA ILE A 249 3.66 18.44 -6.79
C ILE A 249 5.15 18.53 -7.09
N LEU A 250 5.81 19.60 -6.66
CA LEU A 250 7.26 19.78 -6.85
C LEU A 250 8.04 18.70 -6.11
N PHE A 251 7.66 18.40 -4.87
CA PHE A 251 8.27 17.32 -4.10
C PHE A 251 8.20 15.97 -4.85
N TYR A 252 7.03 15.56 -5.34
CA TYR A 252 6.90 14.30 -6.08
C TYR A 252 7.65 14.30 -7.41
N ARG A 253 7.76 15.43 -8.10
CA ARG A 253 8.58 15.52 -9.32
C ARG A 253 10.05 15.33 -9.00
N GLU A 254 10.56 16.02 -8.00
CA GLU A 254 11.96 15.89 -7.56
C GLU A 254 12.23 14.48 -7.02
N GLN A 255 11.31 13.93 -6.21
CA GLN A 255 11.39 12.55 -5.73
C GLN A 255 11.57 11.55 -6.86
N LYS A 256 10.77 11.67 -7.94
CA LYS A 256 10.87 10.77 -9.09
C LYS A 256 12.26 10.83 -9.76
N VAL A 257 12.80 12.01 -9.93
CA VAL A 257 14.13 12.21 -10.54
C VAL A 257 15.24 11.65 -9.64
N ARG A 258 15.22 12.02 -8.36
CA ARG A 258 16.21 11.55 -7.38
C ARG A 258 16.14 10.06 -7.15
N ALA A 259 14.93 9.48 -7.08
CA ALA A 259 14.73 8.04 -6.97
C ALA A 259 15.34 7.29 -8.16
N ALA A 260 15.12 7.77 -9.39
CA ALA A 260 15.72 7.17 -10.59
C ALA A 260 17.25 7.24 -10.56
N SER A 261 17.82 8.40 -10.20
CA SER A 261 19.27 8.58 -10.04
C SER A 261 19.84 7.69 -8.93
N PHE A 262 19.18 7.64 -7.78
CA PHE A 262 19.60 6.78 -6.67
C PHE A 262 19.63 5.30 -7.09
N VAL A 263 18.54 4.80 -7.68
CA VAL A 263 18.48 3.40 -8.16
C VAL A 263 19.57 3.11 -9.16
N THR A 264 19.78 4.00 -10.14
CA THR A 264 20.81 3.82 -11.19
C THR A 264 22.21 3.79 -10.58
N ASN A 265 22.55 4.77 -9.76
CA ASN A 265 23.88 4.86 -9.15
C ASN A 265 24.15 3.71 -8.17
N PHE A 266 23.15 3.24 -7.48
CA PHE A 266 23.25 2.13 -6.53
C PHE A 266 23.39 0.78 -7.23
N MET A 267 22.62 0.55 -8.32
CA MET A 267 22.58 -0.75 -9.01
C MET A 267 23.67 -0.94 -10.07
N ASN A 268 24.11 0.12 -10.76
CA ASN A 268 25.11 0.01 -11.82
C ASN A 268 26.39 -0.73 -11.40
N PRO A 269 27.01 -0.46 -10.22
CA PRO A 269 28.21 -1.15 -9.81
C PRO A 269 28.02 -2.65 -9.54
N LYS A 270 26.79 -3.13 -9.39
CA LYS A 270 26.48 -4.53 -9.10
C LYS A 270 26.63 -5.44 -10.32
N ASN A 271 26.64 -4.88 -11.55
CA ASN A 271 26.79 -5.62 -12.81
C ASN A 271 25.86 -6.84 -12.94
N VAL A 272 24.59 -6.63 -12.63
CA VAL A 272 23.58 -7.71 -12.62
C VAL A 272 23.27 -8.18 -14.04
N ILE A 273 23.43 -9.48 -14.28
CA ILE A 273 23.14 -10.12 -15.58
C ILE A 273 22.11 -11.24 -15.36
N THR A 274 21.02 -11.21 -16.12
CA THR A 274 20.02 -12.27 -16.15
C THR A 274 20.26 -13.18 -17.35
N LYS A 275 20.31 -14.50 -17.13
CA LYS A 275 20.54 -15.48 -18.20
C LYS A 275 19.28 -15.63 -19.07
N GLY A 276 19.46 -15.49 -20.39
CA GLY A 276 18.35 -15.42 -21.34
C GLY A 276 17.60 -16.77 -21.53
N ASN A 277 18.31 -17.89 -21.43
CA ASN A 277 17.70 -19.22 -21.55
C ASN A 277 16.77 -19.50 -20.35
N GLU A 278 17.26 -19.31 -19.14
CA GLU A 278 16.52 -19.49 -17.88
C GLU A 278 15.32 -18.53 -17.81
N PHE A 279 15.47 -17.29 -18.28
CA PHE A 279 14.36 -16.36 -18.44
C PHE A 279 13.26 -16.90 -19.37
N LYS A 280 13.63 -17.49 -20.51
CA LYS A 280 12.67 -18.05 -21.47
C LYS A 280 11.90 -19.23 -20.85
N ILE A 281 12.61 -20.13 -20.17
CA ILE A 281 12.01 -21.30 -19.48
C ILE A 281 11.06 -20.81 -18.39
N LEU A 282 11.49 -19.87 -17.54
CA LEU A 282 10.68 -19.25 -16.50
C LEU A 282 9.40 -18.60 -17.07
N ALA A 283 9.54 -17.82 -18.15
CA ALA A 283 8.40 -17.14 -18.76
C ALA A 283 7.35 -18.12 -19.29
N ASN A 284 7.79 -19.24 -19.88
CA ASN A 284 6.90 -20.28 -20.38
C ASN A 284 6.20 -21.02 -19.24
N ALA A 285 6.95 -21.46 -18.22
CA ALA A 285 6.43 -22.17 -17.07
C ALA A 285 5.41 -21.32 -16.27
N LEU A 286 5.74 -20.06 -16.02
CA LEU A 286 4.86 -19.15 -15.31
C LEU A 286 3.60 -18.81 -16.13
N SER A 287 3.71 -18.70 -17.45
CA SER A 287 2.57 -18.48 -18.35
C SER A 287 1.61 -19.67 -18.31
N GLU A 288 2.12 -20.92 -18.32
CA GLU A 288 1.30 -22.13 -18.22
C GLU A 288 0.64 -22.25 -16.83
N TRP A 289 1.41 -22.04 -15.76
CA TRP A 289 0.86 -22.08 -14.40
C TRP A 289 -0.28 -21.08 -14.20
N LYS A 290 -0.15 -19.86 -14.70
CA LYS A 290 -1.20 -18.82 -14.60
C LYS A 290 -2.45 -19.09 -15.45
N GLN A 291 -2.41 -19.99 -16.42
CA GLN A 291 -3.58 -20.38 -17.22
C GLN A 291 -4.43 -21.45 -16.52
N ARG A 292 -3.94 -22.09 -15.49
CA ARG A 292 -4.67 -23.09 -14.72
C ARG A 292 -5.79 -22.45 -13.91
N SER A 293 -6.98 -23.03 -13.93
CA SER A 293 -8.19 -22.45 -13.33
C SER A 293 -8.24 -22.54 -11.79
N SER A 294 -7.41 -23.36 -11.17
CA SER A 294 -7.33 -23.49 -9.71
C SER A 294 -5.90 -23.86 -9.31
N ASN A 295 -5.17 -22.85 -8.80
CA ASN A 295 -3.88 -23.10 -8.18
C ASN A 295 -4.06 -23.00 -6.66
N SER A 296 -4.14 -24.15 -5.98
CA SER A 296 -4.04 -24.22 -4.52
C SER A 296 -2.59 -24.07 -4.06
N ASP A 297 -1.65 -24.46 -4.93
CA ASP A 297 -0.23 -24.51 -4.62
C ASP A 297 0.50 -23.28 -5.14
N THR A 298 1.59 -22.93 -4.50
CA THR A 298 2.48 -21.87 -4.98
C THR A 298 3.10 -22.28 -6.32
N PHE A 299 3.63 -21.32 -7.08
CA PHE A 299 4.30 -21.61 -8.34
C PHE A 299 5.50 -22.55 -8.15
N LEU A 300 6.31 -22.32 -7.12
CA LEU A 300 7.47 -23.16 -6.83
C LEU A 300 7.07 -24.60 -6.46
N GLU A 301 6.06 -24.77 -5.61
CA GLU A 301 5.52 -26.10 -5.27
C GLU A 301 4.99 -26.83 -6.51
N SER A 302 4.24 -26.12 -7.38
CA SER A 302 3.75 -26.67 -8.64
C SER A 302 4.91 -27.13 -9.56
N VAL A 303 6.00 -26.36 -9.59
CA VAL A 303 7.21 -26.73 -10.35
C VAL A 303 7.90 -27.94 -9.71
N GLU A 304 8.08 -27.97 -8.39
CA GLU A 304 8.75 -29.07 -7.69
C GLU A 304 7.97 -30.40 -7.78
N GLN A 305 6.65 -30.35 -7.87
CA GLN A 305 5.78 -31.51 -7.99
C GLN A 305 5.57 -31.97 -9.46
N ALA A 306 5.99 -31.15 -10.44
CA ALA A 306 5.76 -31.39 -11.86
C ALA A 306 6.27 -32.76 -12.32
N GLY A 307 5.45 -33.45 -13.12
CA GLY A 307 5.71 -34.77 -13.70
C GLY A 307 5.67 -34.76 -15.22
N LYS A 308 5.71 -35.97 -15.82
CA LYS A 308 5.76 -36.16 -17.28
C LYS A 308 4.54 -35.61 -18.03
N THR A 309 3.40 -35.44 -17.34
CA THR A 309 2.18 -34.89 -17.91
C THR A 309 2.22 -33.35 -18.05
N GLU A 310 3.25 -32.73 -17.49
CA GLU A 310 3.42 -31.27 -17.42
C GLU A 310 4.81 -30.88 -17.97
N PRO A 311 5.06 -31.05 -19.27
CA PRO A 311 6.40 -30.97 -19.84
C PRO A 311 7.08 -29.61 -19.62
N VAL A 312 6.32 -28.51 -19.63
CA VAL A 312 6.87 -27.16 -19.45
C VAL A 312 7.26 -26.89 -17.99
N LEU A 313 6.46 -27.34 -17.02
CA LEU A 313 6.83 -27.25 -15.60
C LEU A 313 7.96 -28.24 -15.26
N LEU A 314 7.99 -29.41 -15.89
CA LEU A 314 9.08 -30.37 -15.73
C LEU A 314 10.41 -29.83 -16.29
N GLU A 315 10.37 -29.12 -17.43
CA GLU A 315 11.54 -28.41 -17.95
C GLU A 315 12.04 -27.37 -16.92
N MET A 316 11.14 -26.60 -16.33
CA MET A 316 11.48 -25.65 -15.28
C MET A 316 12.07 -26.34 -14.05
N LYS A 317 11.49 -27.44 -13.59
CA LYS A 317 12.01 -28.26 -12.48
C LYS A 317 13.46 -28.71 -12.71
N ASN A 318 13.76 -29.19 -13.92
CA ASN A 318 15.10 -29.66 -14.29
C ASN A 318 16.13 -28.50 -14.33
N ASN A 319 15.67 -27.25 -14.43
CA ASN A 319 16.51 -26.06 -14.48
C ASN A 319 16.57 -25.30 -13.14
N LEU A 320 15.95 -25.78 -12.06
CA LEU A 320 15.94 -25.08 -10.76
C LEU A 320 17.35 -24.83 -10.19
N GLY A 321 18.30 -25.72 -10.46
CA GLY A 321 19.70 -25.57 -10.02
C GLY A 321 20.59 -24.73 -10.94
N ASN A 322 20.10 -24.32 -12.11
CA ASN A 322 20.90 -23.54 -13.05
C ASN A 322 21.08 -22.11 -12.56
N THR A 323 22.23 -21.53 -12.84
CA THR A 323 22.49 -20.10 -12.61
C THR A 323 21.53 -19.26 -13.45
N PHE A 324 20.73 -18.42 -12.79
CA PHE A 324 19.79 -17.50 -13.44
C PHE A 324 20.25 -16.07 -13.44
N ILE A 325 20.79 -15.59 -12.32
CA ILE A 325 21.26 -14.22 -12.13
C ILE A 325 22.70 -14.26 -11.68
N THR A 326 23.55 -13.46 -12.32
CA THR A 326 24.94 -13.27 -11.92
C THR A 326 25.17 -11.80 -11.56
N TYR A 327 25.95 -11.55 -10.51
CA TYR A 327 26.44 -10.22 -10.14
C TYR A 327 27.84 -10.31 -9.53
N VAL A 328 28.45 -9.17 -9.17
CA VAL A 328 29.89 -9.10 -8.86
C VAL A 328 30.34 -10.09 -7.79
N ASP A 329 29.53 -10.35 -6.78
CA ASP A 329 29.93 -11.10 -5.59
C ASP A 329 29.27 -12.48 -5.45
N GLU A 330 28.21 -12.79 -6.21
CA GLU A 330 27.38 -13.97 -5.98
C GLU A 330 26.52 -14.30 -7.22
N ASP A 331 26.17 -15.56 -7.37
CA ASP A 331 25.25 -16.06 -8.40
C ASP A 331 23.99 -16.61 -7.73
N TRP A 332 22.83 -16.37 -8.34
CA TRP A 332 21.59 -17.02 -7.92
C TRP A 332 21.19 -18.11 -8.92
N THR A 333 20.83 -19.24 -8.37
CA THR A 333 20.09 -20.25 -9.11
C THR A 333 18.65 -19.81 -9.38
N VAL A 334 18.00 -20.49 -10.31
CA VAL A 334 16.55 -20.30 -10.54
C VAL A 334 15.74 -20.51 -9.26
N LYS A 335 16.05 -21.52 -8.46
CA LYS A 335 15.35 -21.80 -7.19
C LYS A 335 15.52 -20.66 -6.18
N GLU A 336 16.73 -20.15 -6.01
CA GLU A 336 17.00 -19.01 -5.10
C GLU A 336 16.26 -17.76 -5.50
N PHE A 337 16.17 -17.49 -6.81
CA PHE A 337 15.34 -16.41 -7.32
C PHE A 337 13.86 -16.63 -7.01
N LEU A 338 13.32 -17.84 -7.28
CA LEU A 338 11.90 -18.13 -7.06
C LEU A 338 11.48 -18.05 -5.59
N ASN A 339 12.37 -18.33 -4.66
CA ASN A 339 12.11 -18.15 -3.22
C ASN A 339 11.89 -16.68 -2.82
N ARG A 340 12.29 -15.72 -3.66
CA ARG A 340 12.17 -14.28 -3.43
C ARG A 340 11.15 -13.60 -4.34
N PHE A 341 10.63 -14.34 -5.31
CA PHE A 341 9.80 -13.80 -6.37
C PHE A 341 8.32 -14.07 -6.12
N ASP A 342 7.50 -13.02 -6.14
CA ASP A 342 6.04 -13.19 -6.11
C ASP A 342 5.47 -13.30 -7.54
N PRO A 343 4.99 -14.50 -7.94
CA PRO A 343 4.36 -14.69 -9.25
C PRO A 343 3.09 -13.88 -9.45
N HIS A 344 2.38 -13.52 -8.37
CA HIS A 344 1.14 -12.76 -8.42
C HIS A 344 1.36 -11.26 -8.72
N SER A 345 2.59 -10.77 -8.60
CA SER A 345 2.97 -9.41 -8.99
C SER A 345 2.77 -9.11 -10.47
N ILE A 346 2.78 -10.14 -11.34
CA ILE A 346 2.52 -10.01 -12.78
C ILE A 346 1.01 -9.98 -13.02
N LYS A 347 0.48 -8.84 -13.45
CA LYS A 347 -0.96 -8.64 -13.71
C LYS A 347 -1.36 -8.95 -15.16
N ALA A 348 -0.41 -8.90 -16.11
CA ALA A 348 -0.66 -9.22 -17.50
C ALA A 348 -1.14 -10.67 -17.66
N LYS A 349 -2.15 -10.84 -18.52
CA LYS A 349 -2.65 -12.18 -18.84
C LYS A 349 -1.69 -12.91 -19.78
N PRO A 350 -1.51 -14.24 -19.63
CA PRO A 350 -0.54 -15.04 -20.38
C PRO A 350 -0.71 -15.02 -21.91
N PHE A 351 -1.92 -14.82 -22.42
CA PHE A 351 -2.17 -14.76 -23.86
C PHE A 351 -1.51 -13.53 -24.54
N ASN A 352 -1.28 -12.43 -23.82
CA ASN A 352 -0.51 -11.30 -24.31
C ASN A 352 0.98 -11.52 -23.98
N LYS A 353 1.64 -12.38 -24.77
CA LYS A 353 3.03 -12.82 -24.52
C LYS A 353 4.03 -11.66 -24.41
N GLN A 354 3.87 -10.61 -25.20
CA GLN A 354 4.79 -9.47 -25.20
C GLN A 354 4.67 -8.67 -23.90
N LEU A 355 3.46 -8.30 -23.51
CA LEU A 355 3.19 -7.57 -22.27
C LEU A 355 3.58 -8.41 -21.04
N PHE A 356 3.25 -9.71 -21.06
CA PHE A 356 3.61 -10.64 -19.99
C PHE A 356 5.12 -10.71 -19.76
N ARG A 357 5.91 -10.89 -20.83
CA ARG A 357 7.38 -10.91 -20.76
C ARG A 357 7.96 -9.56 -20.33
N LYS A 358 7.35 -8.44 -20.77
CA LYS A 358 7.76 -7.10 -20.33
C LYS A 358 7.55 -6.93 -18.82
N GLN A 359 6.38 -7.33 -18.31
CA GLN A 359 6.12 -7.27 -16.87
C GLN A 359 7.01 -8.23 -16.07
N LEU A 360 7.25 -9.44 -16.57
CA LEU A 360 8.17 -10.39 -15.93
C LEU A 360 9.59 -9.81 -15.80
N LYS A 361 10.14 -9.23 -16.88
CA LYS A 361 11.45 -8.56 -16.83
C LYS A 361 11.49 -7.45 -15.78
N HIS A 362 10.43 -6.66 -15.73
CA HIS A 362 10.30 -5.58 -14.75
C HIS A 362 10.27 -6.10 -13.31
N GLN A 363 9.48 -7.15 -13.05
CA GLN A 363 9.39 -7.75 -11.71
C GLN A 363 10.69 -8.45 -11.29
N ILE A 364 11.41 -9.09 -12.21
CA ILE A 364 12.75 -9.63 -11.95
C ILE A 364 13.69 -8.51 -11.48
N ALA A 365 13.71 -7.39 -12.21
CA ALA A 365 14.56 -6.24 -11.85
C ALA A 365 14.18 -5.65 -10.47
N ILE A 366 12.87 -5.58 -10.15
CA ILE A 366 12.39 -5.14 -8.83
C ILE A 366 12.85 -6.11 -7.72
N THR A 367 12.69 -7.41 -7.92
CA THR A 367 13.10 -8.43 -6.93
C THR A 367 14.59 -8.32 -6.61
N ILE A 368 15.43 -8.20 -7.64
CA ILE A 368 16.88 -8.06 -7.47
C ILE A 368 17.22 -6.74 -6.77
N ARG A 369 16.63 -5.63 -7.21
CA ARG A 369 16.84 -4.31 -6.59
C ARG A 369 16.46 -4.34 -5.11
N ASN A 370 15.30 -4.87 -4.77
CA ASN A 370 14.81 -4.91 -3.39
C ASN A 370 15.72 -5.75 -2.49
N TYR A 371 16.26 -6.87 -2.98
CA TYR A 371 17.25 -7.65 -2.24
C TYR A 371 18.47 -6.81 -1.84
N PHE A 372 19.05 -6.06 -2.77
CA PHE A 372 20.18 -5.20 -2.46
C PHE A 372 19.82 -4.04 -1.56
N PHE A 373 18.62 -3.48 -1.71
CA PHE A 373 18.13 -2.41 -0.84
C PHE A 373 17.90 -2.88 0.59
N VAL A 374 17.36 -4.09 0.77
CA VAL A 374 17.21 -4.70 2.11
C VAL A 374 18.59 -4.92 2.76
N LYS A 375 19.57 -5.45 2.00
CA LYS A 375 20.96 -5.59 2.50
C LYS A 375 21.55 -4.25 2.94
N GLU A 376 21.39 -3.21 2.13
CA GLU A 376 21.88 -1.86 2.46
C GLU A 376 21.15 -1.28 3.68
N ALA A 377 19.82 -1.39 3.73
CA ALA A 377 19.02 -0.91 4.86
C ALA A 377 19.44 -1.57 6.18
N ILE A 378 19.68 -2.88 6.18
CA ILE A 378 20.17 -3.62 7.36
C ILE A 378 21.59 -3.15 7.73
N SER A 379 22.48 -2.96 6.75
CA SER A 379 23.85 -2.49 7.01
C SER A 379 23.88 -1.10 7.65
N GLU A 380 22.89 -0.26 7.35
CA GLU A 380 22.68 1.06 7.95
C GLU A 380 21.88 1.03 9.28
N GLY A 381 21.46 -0.15 9.76
CA GLY A 381 20.70 -0.33 11.01
C GLY A 381 19.26 0.17 10.91
N LEU A 382 18.67 0.26 9.70
CA LEU A 382 17.29 0.75 9.52
C LEU A 382 16.24 -0.24 10.04
N ASP A 383 16.59 -1.50 10.20
CA ASP A 383 15.78 -2.52 10.86
C ASP A 383 15.44 -2.18 12.32
N ARG A 384 16.22 -1.28 12.94
CA ARG A 384 16.02 -0.80 14.31
C ARG A 384 15.47 0.62 14.36
N SER A 385 15.17 1.24 13.23
CA SER A 385 14.56 2.57 13.23
C SER A 385 13.19 2.52 13.89
N GLU A 386 12.83 3.57 14.62
CA GLU A 386 11.55 3.67 15.31
C GLU A 386 10.36 3.49 14.35
N VAL A 387 10.46 4.01 13.14
CA VAL A 387 9.43 3.90 12.10
C VAL A 387 9.20 2.44 11.69
N VAL A 388 10.27 1.68 11.46
CA VAL A 388 10.19 0.27 11.05
C VAL A 388 9.66 -0.58 12.20
N VAL A 389 10.23 -0.42 13.40
CA VAL A 389 9.84 -1.20 14.59
C VAL A 389 8.37 -0.98 14.94
N ASN A 390 7.93 0.28 15.01
CA ASN A 390 6.55 0.60 15.37
C ASN A 390 5.54 0.06 14.33
N GLN A 391 5.81 0.20 13.03
CA GLN A 391 4.93 -0.36 12.02
C GLN A 391 4.88 -1.89 12.06
N LEU A 392 6.03 -2.53 12.26
CA LEU A 392 6.10 -3.98 12.36
C LEU A 392 5.32 -4.50 13.58
N ASP A 393 5.44 -3.84 14.73
CA ASP A 393 4.72 -4.22 15.95
C ASP A 393 3.20 -4.08 15.80
N VAL A 394 2.73 -3.03 15.16
CA VAL A 394 1.28 -2.84 14.92
C VAL A 394 0.71 -3.98 14.08
N TRP A 395 1.40 -4.38 13.01
CA TRP A 395 0.96 -5.48 12.14
C TRP A 395 1.15 -6.85 12.78
N ARG A 396 2.26 -7.10 13.47
CA ARG A 396 2.50 -8.34 14.24
C ARG A 396 1.36 -8.58 15.22
N ASN A 397 0.96 -7.55 15.96
CA ASN A 397 -0.14 -7.63 16.89
C ASN A 397 -1.46 -8.01 16.22
N LYS A 398 -1.72 -7.51 15.00
CA LYS A 398 -2.90 -7.88 14.21
C LYS A 398 -2.84 -9.35 13.77
N TRP A 399 -1.71 -9.82 13.28
CA TRP A 399 -1.55 -11.21 12.86
C TRP A 399 -1.62 -12.19 14.04
N VAL A 400 -1.05 -11.83 15.18
CA VAL A 400 -1.16 -12.65 16.41
C VAL A 400 -2.60 -12.71 16.89
N TYR A 401 -3.36 -11.61 16.80
CA TYR A 401 -4.81 -11.62 17.03
C TYR A 401 -5.53 -12.58 16.06
N GLU A 402 -5.23 -12.52 14.77
CA GLU A 402 -5.84 -13.38 13.76
C GLU A 402 -5.52 -14.86 14.02
N GLU A 403 -4.29 -15.18 14.42
CA GLU A 403 -3.91 -16.54 14.81
C GLU A 403 -4.63 -17.00 16.09
N ALA A 404 -4.73 -16.14 17.11
CA ALA A 404 -5.48 -16.47 18.33
C ALA A 404 -6.96 -16.72 18.02
N ARG A 405 -7.57 -15.88 17.17
CA ARG A 405 -8.93 -16.08 16.68
C ARG A 405 -9.07 -17.44 15.98
N ARG A 406 -8.16 -17.75 15.06
CA ARG A 406 -8.15 -19.04 14.34
C ARG A 406 -7.99 -20.21 15.31
N PHE A 407 -7.05 -20.13 16.25
CA PHE A 407 -6.81 -21.15 17.26
C PHE A 407 -8.08 -21.52 18.03
N TYR A 408 -8.84 -20.51 18.48
CA TYR A 408 -10.07 -20.75 19.23
C TYR A 408 -11.27 -21.19 18.36
N THR A 409 -11.25 -20.92 17.05
CA THR A 409 -12.38 -21.22 16.16
C THR A 409 -12.15 -22.41 15.23
N THR A 410 -10.98 -23.05 15.26
CA THR A 410 -10.58 -24.10 14.31
C THR A 410 -11.45 -25.36 14.41
N ASP A 411 -11.97 -25.65 15.60
CA ASP A 411 -12.79 -26.85 15.86
C ASP A 411 -14.29 -26.68 15.56
N ILE A 412 -14.72 -25.45 15.21
CA ILE A 412 -16.10 -25.18 14.85
C ILE A 412 -16.39 -25.80 13.49
N LYS A 413 -17.30 -26.78 13.48
CA LYS A 413 -17.78 -27.47 12.27
C LYS A 413 -19.28 -27.37 12.21
N ILE A 414 -19.82 -26.75 11.17
CA ILE A 414 -21.25 -26.64 10.95
C ILE A 414 -21.68 -27.75 9.99
N ASP A 415 -22.35 -28.79 10.51
CA ASP A 415 -22.94 -29.82 9.69
C ASP A 415 -24.26 -29.37 9.03
N ASN A 416 -24.88 -30.23 8.23
CA ASN A 416 -26.13 -29.90 7.55
C ASN A 416 -27.32 -29.80 8.53
N THR A 417 -27.29 -30.50 9.65
CA THR A 417 -28.35 -30.50 10.67
C THR A 417 -28.34 -29.19 11.44
N GLU A 418 -27.15 -28.77 11.87
CA GLU A 418 -26.94 -27.49 12.55
C GLU A 418 -27.28 -26.30 11.63
N ALA A 419 -26.82 -26.38 10.36
CA ALA A 419 -27.12 -25.37 9.35
C ALA A 419 -28.65 -25.26 9.12
N LYS A 420 -29.35 -26.38 9.01
CA LYS A 420 -30.82 -26.39 8.82
C LYS A 420 -31.56 -25.81 10.04
N LYS A 421 -31.09 -26.15 11.25
CA LYS A 421 -31.64 -25.54 12.48
C LYS A 421 -31.42 -24.04 12.47
N TYR A 422 -30.19 -23.58 12.19
CA TYR A 422 -29.88 -22.17 12.11
C TYR A 422 -30.73 -21.42 11.07
N PHE A 423 -30.90 -22.01 9.88
CA PHE A 423 -31.79 -21.46 8.86
C PHE A 423 -33.21 -21.26 9.34
N ASN A 424 -33.80 -22.29 9.99
CA ASN A 424 -35.16 -22.21 10.52
C ASN A 424 -35.33 -21.12 11.59
N ASP A 425 -34.31 -20.95 12.44
CA ASP A 425 -34.31 -19.93 13.51
C ASP A 425 -34.12 -18.50 12.96
N HIS A 426 -33.55 -18.37 11.72
CA HIS A 426 -33.19 -17.09 11.12
C HIS A 426 -33.72 -16.89 9.68
N VAL A 427 -34.84 -17.51 9.34
CA VAL A 427 -35.41 -17.48 7.97
C VAL A 427 -35.49 -16.08 7.38
N SER A 428 -35.87 -15.08 8.21
CA SER A 428 -36.01 -13.69 7.77
C SER A 428 -34.71 -13.07 7.20
N ARG A 429 -33.55 -13.60 7.55
CA ARG A 429 -32.25 -13.13 7.03
C ARG A 429 -32.00 -13.55 5.57
N TYR A 430 -32.73 -14.56 5.11
CA TYR A 430 -32.53 -15.17 3.78
C TYR A 430 -33.62 -14.84 2.78
N VAL A 431 -34.66 -14.11 3.21
CA VAL A 431 -35.75 -13.65 2.33
C VAL A 431 -35.15 -12.70 1.27
N THR A 432 -35.47 -12.95 -0.01
CA THR A 432 -35.01 -12.11 -1.12
C THR A 432 -35.67 -10.71 -1.08
N GLN A 433 -35.10 -9.76 -1.83
CA GLN A 433 -35.67 -8.39 -1.93
C GLN A 433 -37.12 -8.35 -2.45
N ILE A 434 -37.55 -9.41 -3.15
CA ILE A 434 -38.92 -9.56 -3.65
C ILE A 434 -39.82 -10.34 -2.67
N GLY A 435 -39.37 -10.60 -1.45
CA GLY A 435 -40.14 -11.27 -0.41
C GLY A 435 -40.24 -12.80 -0.54
N LYS A 436 -39.49 -13.42 -1.47
CA LYS A 436 -39.46 -14.88 -1.63
C LYS A 436 -38.52 -15.50 -0.60
N GLN A 437 -38.99 -16.48 0.15
CA GLN A 437 -38.15 -17.32 1.00
C GLN A 437 -37.49 -18.39 0.14
N PRO A 438 -36.14 -18.49 0.16
CA PRO A 438 -35.41 -19.54 -0.59
C PRO A 438 -35.56 -20.89 0.12
N ASP A 439 -35.40 -21.95 -0.66
CA ASP A 439 -35.20 -23.29 -0.09
C ASP A 439 -33.83 -23.39 0.59
N PHE A 440 -33.75 -24.18 1.67
CA PHE A 440 -32.48 -24.38 2.37
C PHE A 440 -31.33 -24.83 1.44
N SER A 441 -31.63 -25.69 0.46
CA SER A 441 -30.65 -26.16 -0.53
C SER A 441 -30.02 -25.04 -1.38
N GLU A 442 -30.77 -23.97 -1.64
CA GLU A 442 -30.30 -22.82 -2.42
C GLU A 442 -29.30 -21.95 -1.64
N VAL A 443 -29.38 -21.95 -0.32
CA VAL A 443 -28.60 -21.04 0.56
C VAL A 443 -27.70 -21.78 1.55
N VAL A 444 -27.56 -23.09 1.47
CA VAL A 444 -26.84 -23.92 2.45
C VAL A 444 -25.42 -23.42 2.74
N SER A 445 -24.67 -23.00 1.73
CA SER A 445 -23.30 -22.50 1.90
C SER A 445 -23.26 -21.17 2.64
N GLN A 446 -24.24 -20.30 2.39
CA GLN A 446 -24.38 -19.03 3.11
C GLN A 446 -24.78 -19.28 4.56
N VAL A 447 -25.78 -20.13 4.79
CA VAL A 447 -26.26 -20.51 6.13
C VAL A 447 -25.14 -21.11 6.98
N LYS A 448 -24.34 -22.03 6.43
CA LYS A 448 -23.19 -22.60 7.13
C LYS A 448 -22.17 -21.54 7.54
N ARG A 449 -21.88 -20.60 6.65
CA ARG A 449 -20.98 -19.49 6.95
C ARG A 449 -21.52 -18.59 8.07
N ASP A 450 -22.81 -18.22 8.00
CA ASP A 450 -23.44 -17.35 8.98
C ASP A 450 -23.52 -18.03 10.36
N ALA A 451 -23.86 -19.31 10.39
CA ALA A 451 -23.86 -20.13 11.62
C ALA A 451 -22.45 -20.25 12.22
N TYR A 452 -21.43 -20.48 11.38
CA TYR A 452 -20.02 -20.47 11.81
C TYR A 452 -19.64 -19.13 12.44
N ILE A 453 -19.97 -18.03 11.77
CA ILE A 453 -19.64 -16.68 12.26
C ILE A 453 -20.28 -16.43 13.62
N GLU A 454 -21.54 -16.80 13.79
CA GLU A 454 -22.25 -16.61 15.06
C GLU A 454 -21.68 -17.49 16.18
N GLN A 455 -21.37 -18.76 15.93
CA GLN A 455 -20.71 -19.63 16.90
C GLN A 455 -19.32 -19.13 17.28
N ALA A 456 -18.52 -18.73 16.28
CA ALA A 456 -17.18 -18.17 16.50
C ALA A 456 -17.25 -16.90 17.36
N LYS A 457 -18.20 -16.02 17.07
CA LYS A 457 -18.41 -14.79 17.85
C LYS A 457 -18.73 -15.10 19.32
N ARG A 458 -19.69 -15.98 19.60
CA ARG A 458 -20.06 -16.37 20.97
C ARG A 458 -18.86 -16.96 21.74
N LEU A 459 -18.08 -17.81 21.09
CA LEU A 459 -16.90 -18.42 21.69
C LEU A 459 -15.83 -17.36 22.03
N LEU A 460 -15.57 -16.45 21.10
CA LEU A 460 -14.59 -15.38 21.29
C LEU A 460 -15.05 -14.39 22.36
N GLU A 461 -16.33 -14.02 22.40
CA GLU A 461 -16.91 -13.15 23.44
C GLU A 461 -16.74 -13.78 24.83
N THR A 462 -17.04 -15.07 24.96
CA THR A 462 -16.83 -15.82 26.22
C THR A 462 -15.36 -15.78 26.63
N LYS A 463 -14.46 -16.01 25.70
CA LYS A 463 -13.01 -15.95 25.98
C LYS A 463 -12.56 -14.55 26.38
N ILE A 464 -13.04 -13.53 25.72
CA ILE A 464 -12.72 -12.13 26.02
C ILE A 464 -13.18 -11.77 27.44
N GLU A 465 -14.38 -12.18 27.86
CA GLU A 465 -14.85 -11.93 29.22
C GLU A 465 -13.98 -12.63 30.27
N GLN A 466 -13.42 -13.81 29.96
CA GLN A 466 -12.42 -14.46 30.81
C GLN A 466 -11.10 -13.66 30.86
N LEU A 467 -10.61 -13.18 29.70
CA LEU A 467 -9.39 -12.39 29.62
C LEU A 467 -9.50 -11.06 30.36
N LYS A 468 -10.65 -10.38 30.28
CA LYS A 468 -10.91 -9.13 30.99
C LYS A 468 -10.82 -9.28 32.53
N LYS A 469 -11.17 -10.45 33.08
CA LYS A 469 -11.05 -10.71 34.52
C LYS A 469 -9.59 -10.78 34.97
N ASN A 470 -8.69 -11.16 34.07
CA ASN A 470 -7.27 -11.38 34.37
C ASN A 470 -6.34 -10.27 33.84
N SER A 471 -6.88 -9.32 33.09
CA SER A 471 -6.12 -8.24 32.47
C SER A 471 -6.62 -6.89 32.95
N LEU A 472 -5.71 -5.96 33.22
CA LEU A 472 -6.06 -4.59 33.54
C LEU A 472 -6.52 -3.88 32.28
N VAL A 473 -7.80 -3.53 32.19
CA VAL A 473 -8.36 -2.71 31.13
C VAL A 473 -8.81 -1.38 31.72
N LYS A 474 -8.20 -0.27 31.29
CA LYS A 474 -8.61 1.09 31.66
C LYS A 474 -9.00 1.85 30.40
N ILE A 475 -10.16 2.53 30.42
CA ILE A 475 -10.65 3.37 29.32
C ILE A 475 -10.69 4.81 29.81
N ASN A 476 -10.03 5.70 29.06
CA ASN A 476 -10.11 7.14 29.30
C ASN A 476 -11.25 7.74 28.48
N ARG A 477 -12.42 7.73 29.07
CA ARG A 477 -13.63 8.24 28.41
C ARG A 477 -13.52 9.72 28.07
N ALA A 478 -12.92 10.52 28.93
CA ALA A 478 -12.77 11.96 28.73
C ALA A 478 -11.96 12.24 27.44
N VAL A 479 -10.84 11.54 27.22
CA VAL A 479 -10.07 11.66 25.98
C VAL A 479 -10.85 11.15 24.77
N LEU A 480 -11.51 9.98 24.90
CA LEU A 480 -12.30 9.41 23.79
C LEU A 480 -13.39 10.38 23.29
N ASP A 481 -14.06 11.07 24.22
CA ASP A 481 -15.16 11.96 23.88
C ASP A 481 -14.68 13.25 23.16
N THR A 482 -13.45 13.70 23.41
CA THR A 482 -12.85 14.87 22.72
C THR A 482 -12.39 14.58 21.30
N ILE A 483 -12.17 13.31 20.92
CA ILE A 483 -11.69 12.98 19.58
C ILE A 483 -12.72 13.36 18.54
N THR A 484 -12.35 14.24 17.63
CA THR A 484 -13.17 14.56 16.45
C THR A 484 -12.94 13.46 15.40
N VAL A 485 -14.02 12.83 14.95
CA VAL A 485 -13.99 11.81 13.88
C VAL A 485 -14.84 12.30 12.72
N SER A 486 -14.39 12.03 11.50
CA SER A 486 -15.16 12.30 10.28
C SER A 486 -16.25 11.24 10.16
N ASP A 487 -17.52 11.68 10.12
CA ASP A 487 -18.61 10.80 9.73
C ASP A 487 -18.55 10.58 8.22
N SER A 488 -18.54 9.32 7.79
CA SER A 488 -18.42 8.92 6.38
C SER A 488 -19.47 9.57 5.47
N ASP A 489 -20.60 9.97 6.02
CA ASP A 489 -21.69 10.60 5.27
C ASP A 489 -21.47 12.12 5.00
N LYS A 490 -20.47 12.74 5.63
CA LYS A 490 -20.19 14.17 5.52
C LYS A 490 -18.80 14.53 5.00
N SER A 491 -17.88 13.58 4.88
CA SER A 491 -16.52 13.85 4.44
C SER A 491 -16.47 14.00 2.91
N ARG A 492 -16.69 15.20 2.43
CA ARG A 492 -16.27 15.59 1.09
C ARG A 492 -14.74 15.70 1.09
N GLY A 493 -14.08 14.69 0.51
CA GLY A 493 -12.79 14.92 -0.13
C GLY A 493 -11.53 14.84 0.73
N THR A 494 -11.48 14.07 1.82
CA THR A 494 -10.18 13.67 2.35
C THR A 494 -9.72 12.43 1.59
N ASN A 495 -8.91 12.62 0.55
CA ASN A 495 -8.21 11.53 -0.11
C ASN A 495 -7.11 11.03 0.81
N VAL A 496 -7.47 10.19 1.77
CA VAL A 496 -6.48 9.46 2.55
C VAL A 496 -6.21 8.16 1.81
N PHE A 497 -4.97 7.98 1.39
CA PHE A 497 -4.55 6.73 0.77
C PHE A 497 -4.48 5.64 1.84
N LEU A 498 -5.52 4.83 1.91
CA LEU A 498 -5.58 3.67 2.79
C LEU A 498 -4.58 2.58 2.37
N PHE A 499 -4.18 2.59 1.10
CA PHE A 499 -3.28 1.60 0.52
C PHE A 499 -1.90 2.21 0.24
N LYS A 500 -0.85 1.47 0.57
CA LYS A 500 0.50 1.79 0.13
C LYS A 500 0.61 1.57 -1.38
N SER A 501 1.08 2.57 -2.10
CA SER A 501 1.16 2.55 -3.57
C SER A 501 2.12 1.48 -4.12
N SER A 502 3.13 1.07 -3.34
CA SER A 502 4.16 0.12 -3.74
C SER A 502 3.69 -1.34 -3.72
N SER A 503 2.89 -1.72 -2.73
CA SER A 503 2.48 -3.11 -2.49
C SER A 503 0.97 -3.36 -2.57
N GLY A 504 0.16 -2.31 -2.58
CA GLY A 504 -1.29 -2.41 -2.44
C GLY A 504 -1.74 -2.82 -1.02
N ARG A 505 -0.81 -2.90 -0.07
CA ARG A 505 -1.06 -3.18 1.33
C ARG A 505 -1.81 -2.04 2.01
N LEU A 506 -2.64 -2.36 3.00
CA LEU A 506 -3.19 -1.34 3.89
C LEU A 506 -2.05 -0.62 4.63
N ALA A 507 -2.17 0.68 4.80
CA ALA A 507 -1.17 1.48 5.50
C ALA A 507 -1.09 1.12 7.00
N PHE A 508 -2.22 0.70 7.57
CA PHE A 508 -2.33 0.23 8.97
C PHE A 508 -3.48 -0.78 9.08
N PRO A 509 -3.45 -1.70 10.06
CA PRO A 509 -4.55 -2.64 10.26
C PRO A 509 -5.76 -1.94 10.87
N THR A 510 -6.96 -2.30 10.41
CA THR A 510 -8.23 -1.89 11.01
C THR A 510 -8.86 -3.01 11.82
N VAL A 511 -9.85 -2.68 12.64
CA VAL A 511 -10.65 -3.68 13.37
C VAL A 511 -11.28 -4.68 12.40
N ASP A 512 -11.26 -5.95 12.79
CA ASP A 512 -11.83 -7.05 12.01
C ASP A 512 -13.35 -6.82 11.79
N PRO A 513 -13.82 -6.82 10.52
CA PRO A 513 -15.21 -6.61 10.21
C PRO A 513 -16.16 -7.65 10.84
N ALA A 514 -15.65 -8.83 11.15
CA ALA A 514 -16.45 -9.91 11.74
C ALA A 514 -17.00 -9.60 13.15
N TRP A 515 -16.49 -8.58 13.85
CA TRP A 515 -17.05 -8.18 15.15
C TRP A 515 -18.48 -7.62 15.08
N GLY A 516 -18.89 -7.10 13.94
CA GLY A 516 -20.21 -6.49 13.72
C GLY A 516 -21.24 -7.40 13.04
N LEU A 517 -20.88 -8.64 12.76
CA LEU A 517 -21.73 -9.62 12.08
C LEU A 517 -22.56 -10.44 13.07
#